data_4c17b7f1b3954bc3025d7338ae2f3948
#
_entry.id   4c17b7f1b3954bc3025d7338ae2f3948
#
_cell.length_a   1.000
_cell.length_b   1.000
_cell.length_c   1.000
_cell.angle_alpha   90.00
_cell.angle_beta   90.00
_cell.angle_gamma   90.00
#
_symmetry.space_group_name_H-M   'P 1'
#
loop_
_entity.id
_entity.type
_entity.pdbx_description
1 polymer ?
#
loop_
_entity_poly.entity_id
_entity_poly.type
_entity_poly.pdbx_seq_one_letter_code
_entity_poly.pdbx_strand_id
1 'polypeptide(L)'
;IIGREDARDKQRSVPEWSRVLEQMLGSDRDRLGEPLALVVDAHDPGVEPSLIPLRRSSSSGWTTKRASWLDLTATQWASVTDGLDPTHVSLMREGYRLSRESRSWHSRTEVTLSSLGEHAYAWLSRLVRAGVELYASPEADELVVLSHATWDADIDVRSGSDGLDVMVVARNGDEVITRPRIDRDASVLLLDGGRAIARIEGLGTLDGFPLDRGLHIPVDDVAHFRGTWLPALLRRFSMASSDGSFDAQARPDVSLVGTVRRDGEWVVVRWWAEYCQDESRSHTPMALCLGDEAVAE
;
A
#
# COMPACT_ATOMS: atom_id res chain seq x y z
N ILE A 1 -6.56 37.44 -58.23
CA ILE A 1 -7.78 36.65 -57.97
C ILE A 1 -7.29 35.44 -57.22
N ILE A 2 -7.38 35.48 -55.90
CA ILE A 2 -6.99 34.38 -55.04
C ILE A 2 -8.29 33.80 -54.47
N GLY A 3 -8.54 32.53 -54.80
CA GLY A 3 -9.73 31.79 -54.35
C GLY A 3 -9.79 31.64 -52.85
N ARG A 4 -10.92 31.96 -52.27
CA ARG A 4 -11.32 31.55 -50.95
C ARG A 4 -11.67 30.07 -51.02
N GLU A 5 -10.85 29.21 -50.45
CA GLU A 5 -11.21 27.84 -50.12
C GLU A 5 -12.11 27.86 -48.88
N ASP A 6 -13.33 27.43 -49.05
CA ASP A 6 -14.29 27.17 -48.00
C ASP A 6 -13.75 26.10 -47.01
N ALA A 7 -13.41 26.53 -45.82
CA ALA A 7 -13.27 25.63 -44.67
C ALA A 7 -14.67 25.13 -44.29
N ARG A 8 -15.15 24.12 -44.99
CA ARG A 8 -16.32 23.33 -44.57
C ARG A 8 -15.94 22.54 -43.34
N ASP A 9 -16.43 23.02 -42.23
CA ASP A 9 -16.54 22.35 -40.95
C ASP A 9 -17.01 20.91 -41.19
N LYS A 10 -16.04 19.94 -41.11
CA LYS A 10 -16.36 18.53 -41.04
C LYS A 10 -16.97 18.29 -39.68
N GLN A 11 -18.23 18.56 -39.52
CA GLN A 11 -19.04 18.00 -38.44
C GLN A 11 -18.81 16.46 -38.45
N ARG A 12 -17.91 15.98 -37.58
CA ARG A 12 -17.78 14.54 -37.35
C ARG A 12 -19.14 14.02 -36.92
N SER A 13 -19.80 13.32 -37.79
CA SER A 13 -21.04 12.62 -37.43
C SER A 13 -20.74 11.68 -36.27
N VAL A 14 -21.43 11.92 -35.16
CA VAL A 14 -21.34 11.03 -34.00
C VAL A 14 -21.70 9.63 -34.46
N PRO A 15 -20.84 8.62 -34.22
CA PRO A 15 -21.07 7.24 -34.62
C PRO A 15 -22.42 6.73 -34.10
N GLU A 16 -23.12 5.93 -34.88
CA GLU A 16 -24.45 5.40 -34.54
C GLU A 16 -24.48 4.66 -33.21
N TRP A 17 -23.43 3.89 -32.90
CA TRP A 17 -23.27 3.21 -31.60
C TRP A 17 -23.23 4.20 -30.43
N SER A 18 -22.58 5.36 -30.60
CA SER A 18 -22.51 6.39 -29.57
C SER A 18 -23.90 6.97 -29.28
N ARG A 19 -24.75 7.20 -30.32
CA ARG A 19 -26.13 7.62 -30.12
C ARG A 19 -26.96 6.57 -29.39
N VAL A 20 -26.75 5.29 -29.70
CA VAL A 20 -27.44 4.19 -29.00
C VAL A 20 -27.04 4.15 -27.52
N LEU A 21 -25.75 4.29 -27.23
CA LEU A 21 -25.28 4.36 -25.84
C LEU A 21 -25.77 5.63 -25.12
N GLU A 22 -25.78 6.78 -25.79
CA GLU A 22 -26.36 8.00 -25.26
C GLU A 22 -27.85 7.86 -25.00
N GLN A 23 -28.58 7.18 -25.89
CA GLN A 23 -30.01 6.91 -25.72
C GLN A 23 -30.28 5.92 -24.57
N MET A 24 -29.42 4.92 -24.38
CA MET A 24 -29.53 3.98 -23.27
C MET A 24 -29.16 4.63 -21.93
N LEU A 25 -28.19 5.55 -21.92
CA LEU A 25 -27.69 6.23 -20.72
C LEU A 25 -28.29 7.60 -20.49
N GLY A 26 -28.81 8.25 -21.53
CA GLY A 26 -29.24 9.66 -21.55
C GLY A 26 -30.49 9.95 -20.73
N SER A 27 -31.40 8.99 -20.60
CA SER A 27 -32.59 9.17 -19.77
C SER A 27 -32.32 9.20 -18.27
N ASP A 28 -31.16 8.63 -17.84
CA ASP A 28 -30.75 8.66 -16.44
C ASP A 28 -29.85 9.88 -16.13
N ARG A 29 -29.06 10.37 -17.11
CA ARG A 29 -28.22 11.56 -16.91
C ARG A 29 -29.00 12.84 -16.63
N ASP A 30 -30.13 13.01 -17.25
CA ASP A 30 -31.00 14.20 -17.05
C ASP A 30 -31.73 14.19 -15.69
N ARG A 31 -31.74 13.04 -15.00
CA ARG A 31 -32.36 12.89 -13.67
C ARG A 31 -31.35 12.90 -12.51
N LEU A 32 -30.10 12.66 -12.80
CA LEU A 32 -29.01 12.68 -11.84
C LEU A 32 -28.45 14.10 -11.83
N GLY A 33 -28.52 14.81 -10.70
CA GLY A 33 -28.00 16.17 -10.57
C GLY A 33 -26.53 16.31 -11.05
N GLU A 34 -25.91 17.47 -10.84
CA GLU A 34 -24.53 17.71 -11.22
C GLU A 34 -23.60 16.69 -10.56
N PRO A 35 -22.71 16.02 -11.32
CA PRO A 35 -21.79 15.05 -10.77
C PRO A 35 -20.74 15.72 -9.87
N LEU A 36 -20.27 14.95 -8.87
CA LEU A 36 -19.06 15.26 -8.10
C LEU A 36 -17.90 14.44 -8.62
N ALA A 37 -16.69 14.92 -8.38
CA ALA A 37 -15.45 14.17 -8.55
C ALA A 37 -14.63 14.22 -7.25
N LEU A 38 -13.56 13.46 -7.20
CA LEU A 38 -12.67 13.39 -6.04
C LEU A 38 -11.21 13.44 -6.49
N VAL A 39 -10.41 14.30 -5.87
CA VAL A 39 -8.96 14.25 -5.99
C VAL A 39 -8.42 13.29 -4.94
N VAL A 40 -7.51 12.44 -5.35
CA VAL A 40 -6.64 11.65 -4.48
C VAL A 40 -5.25 12.25 -4.61
N ASP A 41 -4.95 13.24 -3.77
CA ASP A 41 -3.67 13.94 -3.80
C ASP A 41 -2.60 13.10 -3.10
N ALA A 42 -1.82 12.42 -3.91
CA ALA A 42 -0.74 11.53 -3.48
C ALA A 42 0.62 11.98 -4.05
N HIS A 43 0.78 13.24 -4.42
CA HIS A 43 1.98 13.75 -5.10
C HIS A 43 3.23 13.67 -4.22
N ASP A 44 3.12 14.02 -2.95
CA ASP A 44 4.25 13.97 -2.02
C ASP A 44 4.36 12.59 -1.36
N PRO A 45 5.46 11.83 -1.61
CA PRO A 45 5.65 10.52 -0.99
C PRO A 45 5.76 10.56 0.54
N GLY A 46 6.14 11.71 1.13
CA GLY A 46 6.27 11.90 2.57
C GLY A 46 4.97 12.34 3.25
N VAL A 47 3.92 12.62 2.49
CA VAL A 47 2.64 13.11 3.01
C VAL A 47 1.55 12.06 2.78
N GLU A 48 0.69 11.92 3.77
CA GLU A 48 -0.49 11.07 3.71
C GLU A 48 -1.42 11.54 2.59
N PRO A 49 -1.90 10.65 1.69
CA PRO A 49 -2.75 11.03 0.58
C PRO A 49 -4.05 11.67 1.04
N SER A 50 -4.28 12.89 0.61
CA SER A 50 -5.51 13.63 0.95
C SER A 50 -6.60 13.42 -0.11
N LEU A 51 -7.84 13.52 0.34
CA LEU A 51 -9.03 13.36 -0.48
C LEU A 51 -9.78 14.69 -0.55
N ILE A 52 -9.91 15.24 -1.75
CA ILE A 52 -10.50 16.57 -1.95
C ILE A 52 -11.70 16.46 -2.92
N PRO A 53 -12.92 16.74 -2.46
CA PRO A 53 -14.08 16.73 -3.36
C PRO A 53 -14.01 17.87 -4.36
N LEU A 54 -14.44 17.58 -5.58
CA LEU A 54 -14.59 18.54 -6.66
C LEU A 54 -16.03 18.63 -7.12
N ARG A 55 -16.40 19.83 -7.56
CA ARG A 55 -17.68 20.14 -8.18
C ARG A 55 -17.47 20.73 -9.57
N ARG A 56 -18.39 20.53 -10.49
CA ARG A 56 -18.36 21.21 -11.79
C ARG A 56 -18.58 22.70 -11.64
N SER A 57 -17.75 23.49 -12.30
CA SER A 57 -17.93 24.93 -12.45
C SER A 57 -18.65 25.22 -13.74
N SER A 58 -19.54 26.22 -13.75
CA SER A 58 -20.23 26.65 -14.94
C SER A 58 -19.33 27.19 -16.06
N SER A 59 -18.06 27.50 -15.75
CA SER A 59 -17.18 28.20 -16.70
C SER A 59 -15.85 27.49 -17.01
N SER A 60 -15.39 26.53 -16.22
CA SER A 60 -13.98 26.07 -16.32
C SER A 60 -13.68 24.65 -15.87
N GLY A 61 -14.64 23.74 -15.92
CA GLY A 61 -14.38 22.37 -15.51
C GLY A 61 -14.54 22.15 -14.00
N TRP A 62 -13.64 21.41 -13.35
CA TRP A 62 -13.74 21.06 -11.95
C TRP A 62 -13.22 22.17 -11.01
N THR A 63 -13.78 22.30 -9.83
CA THR A 63 -13.39 23.29 -8.81
C THR A 63 -13.61 22.76 -7.39
N THR A 64 -12.77 23.18 -6.45
CA THR A 64 -12.93 22.93 -5.02
C THR A 64 -13.92 23.88 -4.35
N LYS A 65 -14.34 24.95 -5.03
CA LYS A 65 -15.27 25.93 -4.48
C LYS A 65 -16.63 25.30 -4.18
N ARG A 66 -17.12 25.47 -2.94
CA ARG A 66 -18.39 24.91 -2.45
C ARG A 66 -18.48 23.37 -2.54
N ALA A 67 -17.33 22.72 -2.48
CA ALA A 67 -17.25 21.26 -2.48
C ALA A 67 -16.39 20.76 -1.29
N SER A 68 -16.21 21.57 -0.25
CA SER A 68 -15.47 21.08 0.93
C SER A 68 -16.26 19.97 1.63
N TRP A 69 -15.55 19.09 2.34
CA TRP A 69 -16.19 18.05 3.14
C TRP A 69 -17.25 18.60 4.10
N LEU A 70 -17.02 19.80 4.68
CA LEU A 70 -17.98 20.45 5.55
C LEU A 70 -19.22 20.90 4.80
N ASP A 71 -19.07 21.45 3.58
CA ASP A 71 -20.20 21.87 2.76
C ASP A 71 -21.08 20.69 2.37
N LEU A 72 -20.50 19.56 2.02
CA LEU A 72 -21.22 18.35 1.61
C LEU A 72 -21.90 17.63 2.79
N THR A 73 -21.41 17.81 4.02
CA THR A 73 -21.89 17.06 5.20
C THR A 73 -22.79 17.87 6.12
N ALA A 74 -22.73 19.20 6.06
CA ALA A 74 -23.54 20.06 6.92
C ALA A 74 -25.04 19.93 6.55
N THR A 75 -25.82 19.38 7.46
CA THR A 75 -27.28 19.23 7.30
C THR A 75 -28.01 20.57 7.21
N GLN A 76 -27.38 21.66 7.67
CA GLN A 76 -27.93 23.03 7.64
C GLN A 76 -27.84 23.69 6.25
N TRP A 77 -27.11 23.09 5.30
CA TRP A 77 -26.79 23.66 4.00
C TRP A 77 -27.40 22.86 2.87
N ALA A 78 -28.67 22.48 3.00
CA ALA A 78 -29.41 21.81 1.92
C ALA A 78 -29.20 22.51 0.58
N SER A 79 -29.17 23.87 0.60
CA SER A 79 -28.96 24.69 -0.59
C SER A 79 -27.57 24.50 -1.27
N VAL A 80 -26.56 23.99 -0.57
CA VAL A 80 -25.23 23.75 -1.17
C VAL A 80 -25.22 22.46 -1.98
N THR A 81 -26.02 21.48 -1.58
CA THR A 81 -26.13 20.19 -2.25
C THR A 81 -27.32 20.15 -3.26
N ASP A 82 -28.12 21.23 -3.32
CA ASP A 82 -29.19 21.33 -4.31
C ASP A 82 -28.61 21.28 -5.73
N GLY A 83 -29.18 20.43 -6.56
CA GLY A 83 -28.75 20.23 -7.94
C GLY A 83 -27.54 19.28 -8.08
N LEU A 84 -26.92 18.80 -7.01
CA LEU A 84 -25.88 17.75 -7.07
C LEU A 84 -26.50 16.35 -7.15
N ASP A 85 -25.77 15.40 -7.74
CA ASP A 85 -26.17 14.00 -7.74
C ASP A 85 -26.32 13.48 -6.30
N PRO A 86 -27.51 13.06 -5.88
CA PRO A 86 -27.77 12.63 -4.51
C PRO A 86 -27.00 11.37 -4.12
N THR A 87 -26.67 10.50 -5.07
CA THR A 87 -25.85 9.30 -4.84
C THR A 87 -24.41 9.69 -4.53
N HIS A 88 -23.86 10.62 -5.31
CA HIS A 88 -22.51 11.14 -5.06
C HIS A 88 -22.42 11.82 -3.70
N VAL A 89 -23.39 12.70 -3.39
CA VAL A 89 -23.45 13.37 -2.07
C VAL A 89 -23.54 12.36 -0.92
N SER A 90 -24.37 11.31 -1.08
CA SER A 90 -24.53 10.28 -0.07
C SER A 90 -23.22 9.51 0.19
N LEU A 91 -22.50 9.12 -0.88
CA LEU A 91 -21.22 8.44 -0.79
C LEU A 91 -20.13 9.32 -0.20
N MET A 92 -20.09 10.62 -0.55
CA MET A 92 -19.15 11.56 0.06
C MET A 92 -19.42 11.72 1.56
N ARG A 93 -20.67 11.85 1.98
CA ARG A 93 -21.07 11.88 3.40
C ARG A 93 -20.65 10.64 4.14
N GLU A 94 -20.81 9.47 3.52
CA GLU A 94 -20.34 8.21 4.10
C GLU A 94 -18.83 8.20 4.32
N GLY A 95 -18.03 8.59 3.30
CA GLY A 95 -16.57 8.69 3.43
C GLY A 95 -16.15 9.64 4.56
N TYR A 96 -16.79 10.80 4.65
CA TYR A 96 -16.54 11.73 5.75
C TYR A 96 -16.89 11.10 7.12
N ARG A 97 -18.00 10.39 7.24
CA ARG A 97 -18.37 9.69 8.47
C ARG A 97 -17.35 8.62 8.85
N LEU A 98 -16.95 7.77 7.90
CA LEU A 98 -15.91 6.74 8.10
C LEU A 98 -14.61 7.35 8.60
N SER A 99 -14.18 8.47 7.99
CA SER A 99 -12.96 9.17 8.41
C SER A 99 -13.03 9.72 9.83
N ARG A 100 -14.22 10.01 10.33
CA ARG A 100 -14.43 10.51 11.71
C ARG A 100 -14.51 9.40 12.73
N GLU A 101 -14.98 8.22 12.37
CA GLU A 101 -15.05 7.06 13.24
C GLU A 101 -13.68 6.44 13.52
N SER A 102 -12.78 6.50 12.56
CA SER A 102 -11.44 5.92 12.65
C SER A 102 -10.47 6.71 13.55
N ARG A 103 -10.74 7.97 13.88
CA ARG A 103 -9.78 8.84 14.61
C ARG A 103 -10.33 9.33 15.94
N SER A 104 -9.53 9.15 17.01
CA SER A 104 -9.69 9.88 18.26
C SER A 104 -9.44 11.39 18.05
N TRP A 105 -10.48 12.20 18.15
CA TRP A 105 -10.55 13.64 18.52
C TRP A 105 -9.39 14.59 18.15
N HIS A 106 -8.89 14.61 16.93
CA HIS A 106 -8.10 15.76 16.47
C HIS A 106 -8.83 16.42 15.29
N SER A 107 -9.07 17.70 15.43
CA SER A 107 -9.89 18.57 14.57
C SER A 107 -9.29 18.75 13.17
N ARG A 108 -9.27 17.71 12.34
CA ARG A 108 -8.94 17.86 10.93
C ARG A 108 -10.21 17.83 10.11
N THR A 109 -10.41 18.88 9.33
CA THR A 109 -11.46 19.00 8.32
C THR A 109 -11.11 18.19 7.05
N GLU A 110 -9.91 17.65 7.01
CA GLU A 110 -9.37 16.87 5.89
C GLU A 110 -9.71 15.39 6.03
N VAL A 111 -10.07 14.77 4.93
CA VAL A 111 -10.22 13.33 4.80
C VAL A 111 -8.99 12.81 4.05
N THR A 112 -8.35 11.78 4.60
CA THR A 112 -7.19 11.13 4.01
C THR A 112 -7.50 9.66 3.77
N LEU A 113 -6.69 8.97 2.95
CA LEU A 113 -6.87 7.52 2.75
C LEU A 113 -6.78 6.75 4.06
N SER A 114 -5.74 7.02 4.87
CA SER A 114 -5.57 6.37 6.18
C SER A 114 -6.75 6.64 7.12
N SER A 115 -7.39 7.81 7.01
CA SER A 115 -8.55 8.14 7.85
C SER A 115 -9.78 7.29 7.57
N LEU A 116 -9.86 6.68 6.39
CA LEU A 116 -10.92 5.74 6.01
C LEU A 116 -10.63 4.31 6.49
N GLY A 117 -9.39 4.03 6.90
CA GLY A 117 -8.98 2.72 7.35
C GLY A 117 -9.17 1.66 6.26
N GLU A 118 -9.38 0.43 6.66
CA GLU A 118 -9.61 -0.72 5.76
C GLU A 118 -10.78 -0.55 4.77
N HIS A 119 -11.65 0.44 5.02
CA HIS A 119 -12.80 0.73 4.15
C HIS A 119 -12.42 1.55 2.91
N ALA A 120 -11.22 2.13 2.85
CA ALA A 120 -10.80 3.08 1.83
C ALA A 120 -11.00 2.56 0.40
N TYR A 121 -10.42 1.40 0.08
CA TYR A 121 -10.53 0.81 -1.26
C TYR A 121 -11.97 0.46 -1.65
N ALA A 122 -12.73 -0.13 -0.72
CA ALA A 122 -14.12 -0.49 -0.97
C ALA A 122 -14.99 0.74 -1.21
N TRP A 123 -14.78 1.81 -0.44
CA TRP A 123 -15.48 3.07 -0.61
C TRP A 123 -15.13 3.75 -1.93
N LEU A 124 -13.83 3.86 -2.30
CA LEU A 124 -13.40 4.38 -3.60
C LEU A 124 -14.02 3.59 -4.77
N SER A 125 -14.06 2.25 -4.65
CA SER A 125 -14.68 1.39 -5.67
C SER A 125 -16.18 1.68 -5.85
N ARG A 126 -16.88 2.02 -4.78
CA ARG A 126 -18.29 2.40 -4.84
C ARG A 126 -18.47 3.77 -5.48
N LEU A 127 -17.58 4.72 -5.20
CA LEU A 127 -17.58 6.03 -5.86
C LEU A 127 -17.44 5.89 -7.38
N VAL A 128 -16.43 5.13 -7.83
CA VAL A 128 -16.19 4.90 -9.26
C VAL A 128 -17.37 4.21 -9.93
N ARG A 129 -17.96 3.20 -9.29
CA ARG A 129 -19.18 2.53 -9.81
C ARG A 129 -20.39 3.46 -9.89
N ALA A 130 -20.48 4.45 -9.02
CA ALA A 130 -21.51 5.47 -9.06
C ALA A 130 -21.23 6.57 -10.10
N GLY A 131 -20.09 6.52 -10.80
CA GLY A 131 -19.72 7.49 -11.83
C GLY A 131 -18.92 8.69 -11.31
N VAL A 132 -18.43 8.66 -10.07
CA VAL A 132 -17.52 9.67 -9.55
C VAL A 132 -16.14 9.46 -10.18
N GLU A 133 -15.64 10.48 -10.86
CA GLU A 133 -14.29 10.47 -11.42
C GLU A 133 -13.25 10.74 -10.32
N LEU A 134 -12.14 10.00 -10.35
CA LEU A 134 -11.01 10.21 -9.44
C LEU A 134 -9.88 10.88 -10.21
N TYR A 135 -9.28 11.90 -9.62
CA TYR A 135 -8.19 12.67 -10.21
C TYR A 135 -6.97 12.65 -9.31
N ALA A 136 -5.78 12.71 -9.92
CA ALA A 136 -4.51 12.75 -9.18
C ALA A 136 -4.17 14.15 -8.65
N SER A 137 -4.75 15.20 -9.26
CA SER A 137 -4.47 16.58 -8.92
C SER A 137 -5.75 17.43 -8.84
N PRO A 138 -5.72 18.56 -8.13
CA PRO A 138 -6.85 19.51 -8.10
C PRO A 138 -7.19 20.13 -9.47
N GLU A 139 -6.22 20.17 -10.38
CA GLU A 139 -6.40 20.63 -11.76
C GLU A 139 -7.26 19.69 -12.58
N ALA A 140 -7.46 18.47 -12.09
CA ALA A 140 -8.28 17.41 -12.69
C ALA A 140 -7.89 17.10 -14.15
N ASP A 141 -6.60 17.09 -14.41
CA ASP A 141 -5.99 16.80 -15.70
C ASP A 141 -5.63 15.32 -15.88
N GLU A 142 -5.54 14.58 -14.78
CA GLU A 142 -5.12 13.19 -14.77
C GLU A 142 -6.02 12.30 -13.91
N LEU A 143 -6.59 11.27 -14.56
CA LEU A 143 -7.47 10.31 -13.89
C LEU A 143 -6.68 9.30 -13.06
N VAL A 144 -7.19 9.01 -11.87
CA VAL A 144 -6.73 7.90 -11.04
C VAL A 144 -7.56 6.65 -11.35
N VAL A 145 -6.87 5.54 -11.61
CA VAL A 145 -7.47 4.25 -11.92
C VAL A 145 -7.49 3.36 -10.68
N LEU A 146 -8.63 2.75 -10.38
CA LEU A 146 -8.67 1.67 -9.39
C LEU A 146 -8.30 0.34 -10.07
N SER A 147 -7.19 -0.23 -9.66
CA SER A 147 -6.76 -1.55 -10.11
C SER A 147 -7.56 -2.64 -9.42
N HIS A 148 -8.14 -3.55 -10.20
CA HIS A 148 -8.83 -4.73 -9.65
C HIS A 148 -7.86 -5.81 -9.16
N ALA A 149 -6.56 -5.67 -9.43
CA ALA A 149 -5.55 -6.57 -8.94
C ALA A 149 -5.38 -6.41 -7.43
N THR A 150 -5.32 -7.52 -6.72
CA THR A 150 -4.92 -7.56 -5.32
C THR A 150 -3.44 -7.89 -5.25
N TRP A 151 -2.73 -7.14 -4.44
CA TRP A 151 -1.31 -7.32 -4.20
C TRP A 151 -1.09 -7.91 -2.82
N ASP A 152 -0.05 -8.72 -2.67
CA ASP A 152 0.38 -9.26 -1.39
C ASP A 152 1.60 -8.50 -0.89
N ALA A 153 1.63 -8.18 0.41
CA ALA A 153 2.80 -7.63 1.06
C ALA A 153 3.73 -8.76 1.49
N ASP A 154 4.89 -8.83 0.84
CA ASP A 154 5.92 -9.85 1.09
C ASP A 154 7.19 -9.19 1.66
N ILE A 155 8.07 -10.01 2.22
CA ILE A 155 9.40 -9.59 2.64
C ILE A 155 10.42 -9.96 1.58
N ASP A 156 11.18 -8.98 1.12
CA ASP A 156 12.34 -9.15 0.24
C ASP A 156 13.63 -9.00 1.03
N VAL A 157 14.55 -9.93 0.85
CA VAL A 157 15.87 -9.91 1.49
C VAL A 157 16.94 -9.88 0.42
N ARG A 158 17.83 -8.90 0.52
CA ARG A 158 18.96 -8.74 -0.39
C ARG A 158 20.26 -8.78 0.39
N SER A 159 21.24 -9.46 -0.17
CA SER A 159 22.58 -9.51 0.39
C SER A 159 23.47 -8.45 -0.29
N GLY A 160 24.10 -7.60 0.52
CA GLY A 160 25.10 -6.64 0.11
C GLY A 160 26.45 -6.91 0.74
N SER A 161 27.45 -6.08 0.38
CA SER A 161 28.82 -6.18 0.93
C SER A 161 28.90 -5.84 2.41
N ASP A 162 27.94 -5.09 2.93
CA ASP A 162 27.88 -4.56 4.31
C ASP A 162 26.83 -5.24 5.19
N GLY A 163 26.04 -6.19 4.61
CA GLY A 163 25.04 -6.91 5.36
C GLY A 163 23.84 -7.35 4.54
N LEU A 164 22.68 -7.43 5.19
CA LEU A 164 21.41 -7.74 4.55
C LEU A 164 20.46 -6.55 4.65
N ASP A 165 19.78 -6.25 3.53
CA ASP A 165 18.66 -5.35 3.50
C ASP A 165 17.35 -6.16 3.48
N VAL A 166 16.50 -5.93 4.46
CA VAL A 166 15.19 -6.55 4.59
C VAL A 166 14.14 -5.48 4.37
N MET A 167 13.33 -5.62 3.35
CA MET A 167 12.33 -4.61 2.98
C MET A 167 11.00 -5.25 2.58
N VAL A 168 9.94 -4.46 2.66
CA VAL A 168 8.64 -4.89 2.16
C VAL A 168 8.57 -4.65 0.66
N VAL A 169 8.03 -5.62 -0.04
CA VAL A 169 7.70 -5.54 -1.47
C VAL A 169 6.22 -5.81 -1.66
N ALA A 170 5.64 -5.28 -2.72
CA ALA A 170 4.31 -5.66 -3.15
C ALA A 170 4.43 -6.64 -4.32
N ARG A 171 3.70 -7.75 -4.25
CA ARG A 171 3.72 -8.83 -5.24
C ARG A 171 2.32 -9.08 -5.79
N ASN A 172 2.26 -9.28 -7.11
CA ASN A 172 1.06 -9.77 -7.78
C ASN A 172 1.49 -10.76 -8.88
N GLY A 173 1.37 -12.07 -8.61
CA GLY A 173 1.96 -13.11 -9.45
C GLY A 173 3.47 -12.93 -9.59
N ASP A 174 3.93 -12.77 -10.83
CA ASP A 174 5.37 -12.57 -11.13
C ASP A 174 5.81 -11.10 -11.04
N GLU A 175 4.87 -10.17 -10.90
CA GLU A 175 5.17 -8.76 -10.78
C GLU A 175 5.56 -8.40 -9.34
N VAL A 176 6.68 -7.68 -9.18
CA VAL A 176 7.23 -7.28 -7.88
C VAL A 176 7.57 -5.80 -7.88
N ILE A 177 7.03 -5.07 -6.93
CA ILE A 177 7.38 -3.68 -6.67
C ILE A 177 8.28 -3.62 -5.45
N THR A 178 9.53 -3.24 -5.63
CA THR A 178 10.58 -3.30 -4.60
C THR A 178 10.60 -2.13 -3.63
N ARG A 179 9.88 -1.08 -3.89
CA ARG A 179 9.67 0.07 -2.98
C ARG A 179 8.24 0.54 -3.11
N PRO A 180 7.30 -0.28 -2.64
CA PRO A 180 5.90 0.05 -2.78
C PRO A 180 5.55 1.26 -1.90
N ARG A 181 4.77 2.18 -2.45
CA ARG A 181 4.14 3.23 -1.65
C ARG A 181 2.83 2.69 -1.09
N ILE A 182 2.86 2.32 0.18
CA ILE A 182 1.74 1.67 0.87
C ILE A 182 1.16 2.63 1.90
N ASP A 183 -0.15 2.81 1.86
CA ASP A 183 -0.90 3.33 3.00
C ASP A 183 -1.37 2.13 3.84
N ARG A 184 -0.73 1.95 5.00
CA ARG A 184 -0.96 0.80 5.88
C ARG A 184 -2.37 0.78 6.43
N ASP A 185 -2.84 1.92 6.94
CA ASP A 185 -4.13 2.02 7.61
C ASP A 185 -5.27 1.79 6.62
N ALA A 186 -5.12 2.30 5.40
CA ALA A 186 -6.08 2.12 4.32
C ALA A 186 -5.95 0.76 3.60
N SER A 187 -4.90 -0.01 3.84
CA SER A 187 -4.57 -1.25 3.11
C SER A 187 -4.59 -1.06 1.60
N VAL A 188 -3.99 0.03 1.13
CA VAL A 188 -3.89 0.37 -0.28
C VAL A 188 -2.45 0.57 -0.73
N LEU A 189 -2.20 0.20 -1.97
CA LEU A 189 -0.97 0.39 -2.70
C LEU A 189 -1.16 1.50 -3.73
N LEU A 190 -0.29 2.50 -3.69
CA LEU A 190 -0.25 3.59 -4.67
C LEU A 190 0.74 3.24 -5.76
N LEU A 191 0.24 3.15 -6.98
CA LEU A 191 1.01 2.80 -8.18
C LEU A 191 1.21 4.03 -9.04
N ASP A 192 2.23 4.01 -9.90
CA ASP A 192 2.50 5.03 -10.91
C ASP A 192 2.48 6.46 -10.35
N GLY A 193 3.10 6.67 -9.19
CA GLY A 193 3.12 7.99 -8.55
C GLY A 193 1.76 8.46 -8.00
N GLY A 194 0.84 7.52 -7.74
CA GLY A 194 -0.51 7.83 -7.24
C GLY A 194 -1.60 7.85 -8.32
N ARG A 195 -1.25 7.54 -9.57
CA ARG A 195 -2.20 7.46 -10.70
C ARG A 195 -3.03 6.18 -10.73
N ALA A 196 -2.60 5.17 -10.00
CA ALA A 196 -3.40 3.98 -9.79
C ALA A 196 -3.38 3.57 -8.31
N ILE A 197 -4.50 3.02 -7.86
CA ILE A 197 -4.69 2.55 -6.50
C ILE A 197 -5.11 1.09 -6.57
N ALA A 198 -4.38 0.23 -5.85
CA ALA A 198 -4.70 -1.18 -5.72
C ALA A 198 -4.94 -1.54 -4.26
N ARG A 199 -5.63 -2.65 -4.03
CA ARG A 199 -5.71 -3.27 -2.71
C ARG A 199 -4.43 -4.03 -2.41
N ILE A 200 -3.94 -3.95 -1.18
CA ILE A 200 -2.84 -4.75 -0.69
C ILE A 200 -3.26 -5.54 0.55
N GLU A 201 -2.88 -6.81 0.60
CA GLU A 201 -3.15 -7.73 1.70
C GLU A 201 -1.85 -8.10 2.43
N GLY A 202 -1.97 -8.73 3.60
CA GLY A 202 -0.82 -9.18 4.38
C GLY A 202 -0.18 -8.13 5.29
N LEU A 203 -0.59 -6.88 5.23
CA LEU A 203 0.02 -5.79 6.02
C LEU A 203 -0.13 -5.96 7.54
N GLY A 204 -1.24 -6.56 8.00
CA GLY A 204 -1.47 -6.79 9.43
C GLY A 204 -0.44 -7.72 10.08
N THR A 205 0.17 -8.60 9.29
CA THR A 205 1.24 -9.48 9.78
C THR A 205 2.58 -8.75 9.94
N LEU A 206 2.75 -7.62 9.23
CA LEU A 206 3.94 -6.76 9.23
C LEU A 206 3.85 -5.62 10.26
N ASP A 207 2.97 -5.76 11.26
CA ASP A 207 2.80 -4.70 12.25
C ASP A 207 4.13 -4.40 12.98
N GLY A 208 4.45 -3.09 13.08
CA GLY A 208 5.74 -2.62 13.59
C GLY A 208 6.92 -2.66 12.60
N PHE A 209 6.78 -3.27 11.41
CA PHE A 209 7.84 -3.23 10.41
C PHE A 209 7.88 -1.86 9.70
N PRO A 210 9.09 -1.25 9.52
CA PRO A 210 9.23 0.05 8.85
C PRO A 210 9.08 -0.10 7.33
N LEU A 211 7.86 0.14 6.80
CA LEU A 211 7.52 -0.08 5.39
C LEU A 211 8.31 0.83 4.44
N ASP A 212 8.65 2.03 4.89
CA ASP A 212 9.27 3.10 4.08
C ASP A 212 10.78 2.92 3.85
N ARG A 213 11.49 2.37 4.85
CA ARG A 213 12.95 2.29 4.85
C ARG A 213 13.52 0.87 4.95
N GLY A 214 12.69 -0.10 5.34
CA GLY A 214 13.16 -1.46 5.62
C GLY A 214 14.06 -1.54 6.86
N LEU A 215 14.78 -2.64 6.96
CA LEU A 215 15.77 -2.91 8.02
C LEU A 215 17.10 -3.26 7.37
N HIS A 216 18.19 -2.68 7.87
CA HIS A 216 19.53 -3.08 7.52
C HIS A 216 20.11 -3.91 8.64
N ILE A 217 20.65 -5.09 8.32
CA ILE A 217 21.29 -6.03 9.24
C ILE A 217 22.77 -6.04 8.90
N PRO A 218 23.63 -5.48 9.76
CA PRO A 218 25.06 -5.43 9.52
C PRO A 218 25.66 -6.84 9.32
N VAL A 219 26.75 -6.93 8.58
CA VAL A 219 27.41 -8.21 8.25
C VAL A 219 27.73 -9.04 9.49
N ASP A 220 28.13 -8.41 10.59
CA ASP A 220 28.45 -9.08 11.85
C ASP A 220 27.24 -9.72 12.52
N ASP A 221 26.03 -9.23 12.24
CA ASP A 221 24.77 -9.72 12.81
C ASP A 221 24.04 -10.72 11.89
N VAL A 222 24.50 -10.92 10.66
CA VAL A 222 23.84 -11.79 9.68
C VAL A 222 23.71 -13.23 10.18
N ALA A 223 24.74 -13.76 10.82
CA ALA A 223 24.71 -15.12 11.37
C ALA A 223 23.64 -15.25 12.47
N HIS A 224 23.54 -14.26 13.35
CA HIS A 224 22.52 -14.21 14.39
C HIS A 224 21.12 -14.09 13.79
N PHE A 225 20.95 -13.22 12.80
CA PHE A 225 19.69 -13.09 12.07
C PHE A 225 19.25 -14.42 11.45
N ARG A 226 20.14 -15.09 10.72
CA ARG A 226 19.85 -16.38 10.07
C ARG A 226 19.51 -17.48 11.08
N GLY A 227 20.22 -17.53 12.20
CA GLY A 227 20.03 -18.57 13.22
C GLY A 227 18.79 -18.36 14.08
N THR A 228 18.45 -17.10 14.41
CA THR A 228 17.44 -16.77 15.40
C THR A 228 16.15 -16.24 14.79
N TRP A 229 16.27 -15.25 13.89
CA TRP A 229 15.12 -14.50 13.40
C TRP A 229 14.53 -15.05 12.09
N LEU A 230 15.38 -15.43 11.14
CA LEU A 230 14.94 -15.93 9.85
C LEU A 230 13.98 -17.13 9.94
N PRO A 231 14.21 -18.16 10.79
CA PRO A 231 13.26 -19.27 10.92
C PRO A 231 11.91 -18.86 11.47
N ALA A 232 11.87 -17.82 12.31
CA ALA A 232 10.63 -17.27 12.85
C ALA A 232 9.89 -16.47 11.79
N LEU A 233 10.59 -15.69 10.99
CA LEU A 233 10.04 -14.91 9.90
C LEU A 233 9.48 -15.82 8.80
N LEU A 234 10.20 -16.86 8.37
CA LEU A 234 9.75 -17.82 7.35
C LEU A 234 8.46 -18.58 7.73
N ARG A 235 8.16 -18.68 9.04
CA ARG A 235 6.88 -19.26 9.48
C ARG A 235 5.69 -18.33 9.37
N ARG A 236 5.93 -17.02 9.30
CA ARG A 236 4.88 -15.99 9.33
C ARG A 236 4.71 -15.28 8.00
N PHE A 237 5.77 -15.22 7.19
CA PHE A 237 5.83 -14.41 5.99
C PHE A 237 6.31 -15.23 4.81
N SER A 238 5.81 -14.93 3.63
CA SER A 238 6.49 -15.25 2.41
C SER A 238 7.73 -14.36 2.30
N MET A 239 8.87 -14.99 2.07
CA MET A 239 10.15 -14.29 1.93
C MET A 239 10.78 -14.68 0.61
N ALA A 240 11.26 -13.69 -0.11
CA ALA A 240 11.93 -13.88 -1.38
C ALA A 240 13.22 -13.05 -1.41
N SER A 241 14.03 -13.31 -2.40
CA SER A 241 15.13 -12.45 -2.82
C SER A 241 14.86 -12.05 -4.25
N SER A 242 14.46 -10.81 -4.48
CA SER A 242 14.08 -10.34 -5.81
C SER A 242 15.27 -10.28 -6.78
N ASP A 243 16.49 -10.16 -6.25
CA ASP A 243 17.74 -10.15 -7.00
C ASP A 243 18.51 -11.48 -6.95
N GLY A 244 17.98 -12.47 -6.22
CA GLY A 244 18.61 -13.79 -6.05
C GLY A 244 19.88 -13.79 -5.18
N SER A 245 20.20 -12.66 -4.53
CA SER A 245 21.42 -12.52 -3.71
C SER A 245 21.31 -13.22 -2.35
N PHE A 246 20.10 -13.55 -1.91
CA PHE A 246 19.84 -14.20 -0.64
C PHE A 246 19.02 -15.47 -0.82
N ASP A 247 19.53 -16.58 -0.32
CA ASP A 247 18.78 -17.83 -0.23
C ASP A 247 18.18 -18.01 1.16
N ALA A 248 16.88 -17.81 1.26
CA ALA A 248 16.13 -17.98 2.50
C ALA A 248 16.09 -19.45 2.98
N GLN A 249 16.27 -20.41 2.06
CA GLN A 249 16.28 -21.84 2.36
C GLN A 249 17.68 -22.37 2.68
N ALA A 250 18.73 -21.62 2.34
CA ALA A 250 20.09 -21.99 2.67
C ALA A 250 20.21 -22.13 4.19
N ARG A 251 20.21 -23.34 4.66
CA ARG A 251 20.54 -23.63 6.05
C ARG A 251 22.03 -23.37 6.21
N PRO A 252 22.44 -22.52 7.18
CA PRO A 252 23.85 -22.43 7.49
C PRO A 252 24.34 -23.83 7.85
N ASP A 253 25.50 -24.23 7.33
CA ASP A 253 26.16 -25.46 7.79
C ASP A 253 26.44 -25.27 9.27
N VAL A 254 25.68 -25.96 10.10
CA VAL A 254 25.83 -25.92 11.55
C VAL A 254 26.58 -27.15 11.97
N SER A 255 27.82 -26.99 12.41
CA SER A 255 28.57 -28.06 13.06
C SER A 255 28.56 -27.86 14.57
N LEU A 256 28.31 -28.94 15.28
CA LEU A 256 28.46 -28.99 16.74
C LEU A 256 29.92 -29.22 17.06
N VAL A 257 30.58 -28.23 17.67
CA VAL A 257 31.95 -28.31 18.08
C VAL A 257 31.99 -28.41 19.60
N GLY A 258 32.58 -29.49 20.10
CA GLY A 258 32.81 -29.69 21.53
C GLY A 258 34.30 -29.57 21.87
N THR A 259 34.63 -28.80 22.89
CA THR A 259 35.96 -28.89 23.53
C THR A 259 35.86 -29.61 24.87
N VAL A 260 36.77 -30.52 25.05
CA VAL A 260 36.91 -31.29 26.29
C VAL A 260 38.15 -30.80 27.00
N ARG A 261 38.02 -30.33 28.22
CA ARG A 261 39.13 -29.90 29.07
C ARG A 261 39.08 -30.64 30.39
N ARG A 262 40.22 -31.17 30.82
CA ARG A 262 40.34 -31.72 32.15
C ARG A 262 40.72 -30.61 33.13
N ASP A 263 39.93 -30.50 34.20
CA ASP A 263 40.16 -29.56 35.30
C ASP A 263 40.20 -30.34 36.63
N GLY A 264 41.39 -30.70 37.06
CA GLY A 264 41.62 -31.59 38.17
C GLY A 264 41.02 -32.98 37.93
N GLU A 265 40.07 -33.41 38.76
CA GLU A 265 39.35 -34.68 38.64
C GLU A 265 38.13 -34.56 37.72
N TRP A 266 37.77 -33.34 37.30
CA TRP A 266 36.61 -33.09 36.48
C TRP A 266 36.94 -33.01 34.99
N VAL A 267 36.00 -33.46 34.18
CA VAL A 267 36.02 -33.25 32.72
C VAL A 267 34.96 -32.23 32.37
N VAL A 268 35.39 -31.07 31.89
CA VAL A 268 34.48 -30.00 31.42
C VAL A 268 34.31 -30.10 29.93
N VAL A 269 33.11 -30.33 29.49
CA VAL A 269 32.76 -30.34 28.07
C VAL A 269 32.01 -29.06 27.77
N ARG A 270 32.48 -28.28 26.83
CA ARG A 270 31.80 -27.08 26.32
C ARG A 270 31.38 -27.31 24.90
N TRP A 271 30.13 -27.07 24.61
CA TRP A 271 29.56 -27.18 23.26
C TRP A 271 29.22 -25.81 22.73
N TRP A 272 29.47 -25.58 21.44
CA TRP A 272 28.98 -24.45 20.69
C TRP A 272 28.56 -24.88 19.31
N ALA A 273 27.59 -24.16 18.75
CA ALA A 273 27.24 -24.28 17.36
C ALA A 273 28.21 -23.40 16.56
N GLU A 274 28.94 -23.97 15.64
CA GLU A 274 29.75 -23.29 14.66
C GLU A 274 28.91 -23.14 13.38
N TYR A 275 28.70 -21.91 12.98
CA TYR A 275 28.02 -21.59 11.74
C TYR A 275 29.05 -21.25 10.69
N CYS A 276 29.11 -22.05 9.63
CA CYS A 276 29.97 -21.80 8.47
C CYS A 276 29.14 -21.21 7.38
N GLN A 277 29.45 -20.01 6.93
CA GLN A 277 28.88 -19.38 5.76
C GLN A 277 30.00 -18.64 5.03
N ASP A 278 30.25 -19.00 3.77
CA ASP A 278 31.18 -18.31 2.85
C ASP A 278 32.53 -17.96 3.49
N GLU A 279 33.33 -18.65 4.03
CA GLU A 279 34.62 -18.37 4.69
C GLU A 279 34.55 -17.67 6.07
N SER A 280 33.36 -17.18 6.48
CA SER A 280 33.19 -16.63 7.83
C SER A 280 32.70 -17.69 8.82
N ARG A 281 33.32 -17.76 9.99
CA ARG A 281 32.95 -18.66 11.07
C ARG A 281 32.51 -17.86 12.28
N SER A 282 31.29 -18.10 12.73
CA SER A 282 30.79 -17.54 13.98
C SER A 282 30.47 -18.63 14.98
N HIS A 283 30.72 -18.38 16.25
CA HIS A 283 30.53 -19.35 17.35
C HIS A 283 29.43 -18.83 18.29
N THR A 284 28.42 -19.64 18.53
CA THR A 284 27.41 -19.34 19.55
C THR A 284 27.46 -20.39 20.64
N PRO A 285 27.67 -20.01 21.92
CA PRO A 285 27.69 -20.97 23.02
C PRO A 285 26.30 -21.61 23.15
N MET A 286 26.29 -22.93 23.25
CA MET A 286 25.05 -23.67 23.51
C MET A 286 24.99 -24.00 25.00
N ALA A 287 23.92 -23.58 25.68
CA ALA A 287 23.56 -24.14 26.97
C ALA A 287 22.81 -25.46 26.70
N LEU A 288 23.43 -26.58 26.96
CA LEU A 288 22.74 -27.86 27.05
C LEU A 288 22.00 -27.89 28.39
N CYS A 289 20.71 -27.75 28.36
CA CYS A 289 19.86 -28.19 29.48
C CYS A 289 19.85 -29.73 29.44
N LEU A 290 20.75 -30.33 30.16
CA LEU A 290 20.58 -31.73 30.54
C LEU A 290 19.39 -31.78 31.50
N GLY A 291 18.33 -32.50 31.14
CA GLY A 291 17.21 -32.73 32.04
C GLY A 291 17.69 -33.35 33.36
N ASP A 292 16.98 -33.09 34.43
CA ASP A 292 17.31 -33.50 35.81
C ASP A 292 17.53 -35.01 36.03
N GLU A 293 17.34 -35.86 35.02
CA GLU A 293 17.55 -37.31 35.11
C GLU A 293 19.00 -37.78 34.81
N ALA A 294 19.91 -36.89 34.41
CA ALA A 294 21.28 -37.28 34.04
C ALA A 294 22.32 -37.06 35.15
N VAL A 295 21.92 -36.80 36.38
CA VAL A 295 22.85 -36.54 37.52
C VAL A 295 22.79 -37.64 38.60
N ALA A 296 22.24 -38.79 38.29
CA ALA A 296 22.23 -39.94 39.19
C ALA A 296 22.86 -41.15 38.51
N GLU A 297 24.20 -41.20 38.41
CA GLU A 297 25.03 -42.41 38.53
C GLU A 297 26.51 -42.01 38.63
#